data_07f8e62dc6de7e8fbdb5f22cb9d58d80
#
_entry.id   07f8e62dc6de7e8fbdb5f22cb9d58d80
#
_cell.length_a   1.000
_cell.length_b   1.000
_cell.length_c   1.000
_cell.angle_alpha   90.00
_cell.angle_beta   90.00
_cell.angle_gamma   90.00
#
_symmetry.space_group_name_H-M   'P 1'
#
loop_
_entity.id
_entity.type
_entity.pdbx_description
1 polymer ?
#
loop_
_entity_poly.entity_id
_entity_poly.type
_entity_poly.pdbx_seq_one_letter_code
_entity_poly.pdbx_strand_id
1 'polypeptide(L)'
;MKKAKYLLSISLLCLTMASCNSNNKTQNNNNYDSETIHQISLLQGLMLGDYYGSISVKELKQMGDTGIGTFDKLNGELIMTDGVVYRAKHDGTIEIVPDDELIPFSNVTKFDKDIEFETKEISNIDETLNTLTEKVNAKNSNQYYMVRIDGIFSKMNVRSELAQKEPYKPLVEVLKTDQTFFNYENIEGTVVALYMPPYMGNLNTTGWHLHFISKDKTKGGHVLDLSITSSKITMDQTNGFELYLPNGEFFKKLDLTVDQDDDIKEVEQGQ
;
A
#
# COMPACT_ATOMS: atom_id res chain seq x y z
N MET A 1 62.88 69.37 19.73
CA MET A 1 61.62 68.84 20.08
C MET A 1 60.73 68.82 18.78
N LYS A 2 60.65 67.68 18.10
CA LYS A 2 59.95 67.53 16.81
C LYS A 2 58.60 66.89 17.09
N LYS A 3 57.52 67.58 16.75
CA LYS A 3 56.15 67.04 16.83
C LYS A 3 55.88 66.25 15.56
N ALA A 4 55.60 64.96 15.69
CA ALA A 4 55.11 64.14 14.59
C ALA A 4 53.60 64.30 14.46
N LYS A 5 53.16 64.62 13.23
CA LYS A 5 51.70 64.63 12.86
C LYS A 5 51.36 63.28 12.26
N TYR A 6 50.41 62.58 12.86
CA TYR A 6 49.85 61.41 12.27
C TYR A 6 48.63 61.81 11.38
N LEU A 7 48.76 61.51 10.09
CA LEU A 7 47.58 61.54 9.17
C LEU A 7 46.81 60.27 9.31
N LEU A 8 45.53 60.39 9.67
CA LEU A 8 44.56 59.29 9.68
C LEU A 8 43.92 59.23 8.28
N SER A 9 44.20 58.22 7.50
CA SER A 9 43.54 57.92 6.24
C SER A 9 42.29 57.05 6.52
N ILE A 10 41.14 57.63 6.30
CA ILE A 10 39.85 56.91 6.36
C ILE A 10 39.58 56.29 4.99
N SER A 11 39.74 54.98 4.90
CA SER A 11 39.34 54.19 3.72
C SER A 11 37.82 53.90 3.82
N LEU A 12 37.05 54.48 2.92
CA LEU A 12 35.63 54.24 2.74
C LEU A 12 35.45 52.90 2.00
N LEU A 13 35.03 51.86 2.75
CA LEU A 13 34.74 50.54 2.19
C LEU A 13 33.29 50.57 1.67
N CYS A 14 33.10 50.68 0.35
CA CYS A 14 31.78 50.48 -0.28
C CYS A 14 31.38 49.02 -0.25
N LEU A 15 30.48 48.64 0.65
CA LEU A 15 29.78 47.35 0.58
C LEU A 15 28.72 47.41 -0.54
N THR A 16 29.01 46.78 -1.66
CA THR A 16 28.01 46.43 -2.67
C THR A 16 27.17 45.25 -2.19
N MET A 17 25.94 45.49 -1.79
CA MET A 17 24.97 44.48 -1.53
C MET A 17 24.57 43.82 -2.87
N ALA A 18 25.19 42.70 -3.19
CA ALA A 18 24.68 41.81 -4.26
C ALA A 18 23.46 41.11 -3.73
N SER A 19 22.28 41.58 -4.15
CA SER A 19 21.00 40.88 -3.94
C SER A 19 21.01 39.63 -4.82
N CYS A 20 21.40 38.49 -4.27
CA CYS A 20 21.13 37.19 -4.88
C CYS A 20 19.66 36.87 -4.74
N ASN A 21 18.90 37.13 -5.79
CA ASN A 21 17.54 36.66 -5.93
C ASN A 21 17.59 35.15 -6.27
N SER A 22 17.77 34.31 -5.24
CA SER A 22 17.66 32.87 -5.38
C SER A 22 16.15 32.52 -5.51
N ASN A 23 15.69 32.45 -6.74
CA ASN A 23 14.49 31.69 -7.06
C ASN A 23 14.75 30.20 -6.73
N ASN A 24 14.69 29.85 -5.45
CA ASN A 24 14.55 28.47 -5.04
C ASN A 24 13.14 28.00 -5.45
N LYS A 25 13.01 27.55 -6.70
CA LYS A 25 12.05 26.51 -7.00
C LYS A 25 12.52 25.30 -6.20
N THR A 26 11.89 25.07 -5.07
CA THR A 26 11.91 23.79 -4.37
C THR A 26 11.36 22.77 -5.35
N GLN A 27 12.22 22.11 -6.14
CA GLN A 27 11.89 20.82 -6.70
C GLN A 27 11.76 19.92 -5.47
N ASN A 28 10.52 19.62 -5.07
CA ASN A 28 10.24 18.47 -4.23
C ASN A 28 10.59 17.23 -5.06
N ASN A 29 11.86 16.88 -5.09
CA ASN A 29 12.29 15.52 -5.37
C ASN A 29 11.97 14.74 -4.09
N ASN A 30 10.71 14.35 -3.92
CA ASN A 30 10.36 13.30 -2.99
C ASN A 30 10.98 12.00 -3.54
N ASN A 31 12.24 11.77 -3.22
CA ASN A 31 12.85 10.47 -3.33
C ASN A 31 12.27 9.66 -2.16
N TYR A 32 11.13 9.02 -2.38
CA TYR A 32 10.58 8.07 -1.41
C TYR A 32 11.56 6.93 -1.23
N ASP A 33 11.80 6.58 0.04
CA ASP A 33 12.73 5.55 0.48
C ASP A 33 12.14 4.17 0.23
N SER A 34 12.96 3.20 -0.21
CA SER A 34 12.56 1.81 -0.33
C SER A 34 12.24 1.16 1.02
N GLU A 35 12.76 1.72 2.12
CA GLU A 35 12.59 1.19 3.47
C GLU A 35 11.28 1.65 4.15
N THR A 36 10.27 2.07 3.39
CA THR A 36 9.05 2.68 3.95
C THR A 36 7.79 2.10 3.33
N ILE A 37 6.86 1.63 4.17
CA ILE A 37 5.48 1.41 3.77
C ILE A 37 4.73 2.73 3.84
N HIS A 38 4.17 3.16 2.71
CA HIS A 38 3.26 4.30 2.62
C HIS A 38 1.83 3.81 2.68
N GLN A 39 1.09 4.23 3.70
CA GLN A 39 -0.31 3.89 3.87
C GLN A 39 -1.21 5.10 3.65
N ILE A 40 -2.24 4.91 2.85
CA ILE A 40 -3.31 5.89 2.62
C ILE A 40 -4.50 5.51 3.49
N SER A 41 -4.93 6.42 4.35
CA SER A 41 -6.03 6.27 5.31
C SER A 41 -5.79 5.16 6.36
N LEU A 42 -6.79 4.93 7.18
CA LEU A 42 -6.87 3.86 8.17
C LEU A 42 -7.79 2.76 7.66
N LEU A 43 -7.41 1.50 7.88
CA LEU A 43 -8.32 0.38 7.60
C LEU A 43 -9.64 0.54 8.38
N GLN A 44 -9.56 0.99 9.63
CA GLN A 44 -10.73 1.27 10.44
C GLN A 44 -11.68 2.31 9.78
N GLY A 45 -11.15 3.33 9.09
CA GLY A 45 -11.95 4.26 8.31
C GLY A 45 -12.68 3.57 7.17
N LEU A 46 -11.97 2.71 6.42
CA LEU A 46 -12.56 1.90 5.35
C LEU A 46 -13.66 0.97 5.90
N MET A 47 -13.41 0.31 7.02
CA MET A 47 -14.40 -0.55 7.70
C MET A 47 -15.69 0.20 8.05
N LEU A 48 -15.60 1.47 8.42
CA LEU A 48 -16.73 2.36 8.75
C LEU A 48 -17.39 3.00 7.51
N GLY A 49 -16.95 2.67 6.30
CA GLY A 49 -17.54 3.13 5.05
C GLY A 49 -16.89 4.40 4.48
N ASP A 50 -15.67 4.77 4.90
CA ASP A 50 -14.94 5.86 4.25
C ASP A 50 -14.30 5.38 2.94
N TYR A 51 -15.14 5.32 1.91
CA TYR A 51 -14.75 4.91 0.55
C TYR A 51 -14.40 6.11 -0.34
N TYR A 52 -14.26 7.30 0.22
CA TYR A 52 -13.89 8.49 -0.52
C TYR A 52 -12.40 8.53 -0.81
N GLY A 53 -12.06 8.54 -2.09
CA GLY A 53 -10.67 8.65 -2.51
C GLY A 53 -10.02 9.97 -2.07
N SER A 54 -8.82 9.90 -1.51
CA SER A 54 -8.09 11.01 -0.92
C SER A 54 -6.83 11.40 -1.67
N ILE A 55 -6.26 10.48 -2.44
CA ILE A 55 -5.13 10.72 -3.35
C ILE A 55 -5.41 10.10 -4.71
N SER A 56 -4.68 10.53 -5.74
CA SER A 56 -4.75 9.97 -7.08
C SER A 56 -3.78 8.77 -7.26
N VAL A 57 -4.06 7.92 -8.25
CA VAL A 57 -3.13 6.87 -8.70
C VAL A 57 -1.77 7.45 -9.08
N LYS A 58 -1.74 8.65 -9.68
CA LYS A 58 -0.50 9.35 -10.00
C LYS A 58 0.35 9.66 -8.78
N GLU A 59 -0.28 10.09 -7.68
CA GLU A 59 0.41 10.35 -6.41
C GLU A 59 0.87 9.05 -5.77
N LEU A 60 0.02 8.00 -5.78
CA LEU A 60 0.38 6.68 -5.26
C LEU A 60 1.63 6.10 -5.95
N LYS A 61 1.73 6.21 -7.28
CA LYS A 61 2.89 5.78 -8.07
C LYS A 61 4.19 6.53 -7.73
N GLN A 62 4.12 7.68 -7.10
CA GLN A 62 5.31 8.38 -6.60
C GLN A 62 5.84 7.75 -5.31
N MET A 63 4.95 7.15 -4.50
CA MET A 63 5.27 6.57 -3.19
C MET A 63 5.82 5.15 -3.30
N GLY A 64 5.48 4.41 -4.37
CA GLY A 64 5.92 3.04 -4.53
C GLY A 64 5.66 2.47 -5.92
N ASP A 65 6.02 1.19 -6.08
CA ASP A 65 5.83 0.42 -7.32
C ASP A 65 5.15 -0.94 -7.07
N THR A 66 4.97 -1.33 -5.81
CA THR A 66 4.34 -2.58 -5.39
C THR A 66 3.42 -2.32 -4.21
N GLY A 67 2.19 -2.84 -4.26
CA GLY A 67 1.21 -2.62 -3.19
C GLY A 67 -0.17 -3.16 -3.46
N ILE A 68 -1.06 -2.97 -2.48
CA ILE A 68 -2.45 -3.43 -2.47
C ILE A 68 -3.37 -2.34 -1.90
N GLY A 69 -4.69 -2.47 -2.13
CA GLY A 69 -5.70 -1.55 -1.62
C GLY A 69 -7.01 -1.63 -2.41
N THR A 70 -7.75 -0.53 -2.44
CA THR A 70 -9.01 -0.41 -3.18
C THR A 70 -9.15 0.98 -3.83
N PHE A 71 -10.25 1.24 -4.51
CA PHE A 71 -10.52 2.48 -5.25
C PHE A 71 -11.72 3.24 -4.68
N ASP A 72 -11.85 4.50 -5.10
CA ASP A 72 -12.99 5.34 -4.76
C ASP A 72 -14.32 4.56 -4.90
N LYS A 73 -15.22 4.72 -3.92
CA LYS A 73 -16.49 3.98 -3.83
C LYS A 73 -16.34 2.47 -3.60
N LEU A 74 -15.22 2.00 -3.12
CA LEU A 74 -14.94 0.56 -2.99
C LEU A 74 -15.06 -0.19 -4.35
N ASN A 75 -14.57 0.43 -5.42
CA ASN A 75 -14.74 -0.08 -6.79
C ASN A 75 -13.66 -1.10 -7.17
N GLY A 76 -13.71 -2.27 -6.57
CA GLY A 76 -12.78 -3.37 -6.86
C GLY A 76 -11.44 -3.28 -6.13
N GLU A 77 -10.61 -4.30 -6.36
CA GLU A 77 -9.34 -4.51 -5.68
C GLU A 77 -8.16 -3.88 -6.43
N LEU A 78 -7.32 -3.16 -5.71
CA LEU A 78 -6.08 -2.59 -6.23
C LEU A 78 -4.94 -3.59 -6.09
N ILE A 79 -4.27 -3.88 -7.20
CA ILE A 79 -3.01 -4.61 -7.24
C ILE A 79 -1.99 -3.76 -7.97
N MET A 80 -0.90 -3.41 -7.31
CA MET A 80 0.19 -2.67 -7.93
C MET A 80 1.43 -3.55 -8.01
N THR A 81 1.94 -3.73 -9.22
CA THR A 81 3.21 -4.45 -9.47
C THR A 81 4.01 -3.70 -10.52
N ASP A 82 5.32 -3.57 -10.29
CA ASP A 82 6.26 -2.95 -11.23
C ASP A 82 5.81 -1.53 -11.67
N GLY A 83 5.17 -0.78 -10.78
CA GLY A 83 4.68 0.58 -11.01
C GLY A 83 3.39 0.68 -11.83
N VAL A 84 2.77 -0.45 -12.18
CA VAL A 84 1.47 -0.49 -12.87
C VAL A 84 0.37 -0.81 -11.89
N VAL A 85 -0.67 0.03 -11.86
CA VAL A 85 -1.85 -0.17 -11.00
C VAL A 85 -2.96 -0.85 -11.80
N TYR A 86 -3.40 -1.99 -11.31
CA TYR A 86 -4.49 -2.79 -11.86
C TYR A 86 -5.69 -2.76 -10.92
N ARG A 87 -6.89 -2.71 -11.50
CA ARG A 87 -8.15 -2.92 -10.78
C ARG A 87 -8.71 -4.28 -11.14
N ALA A 88 -8.91 -5.14 -10.15
CA ALA A 88 -9.73 -6.34 -10.29
C ALA A 88 -11.17 -5.96 -9.93
N LYS A 89 -12.08 -6.06 -10.92
CA LYS A 89 -13.46 -5.57 -10.79
C LYS A 89 -14.41 -6.68 -10.35
N HIS A 90 -15.53 -6.28 -9.78
CA HIS A 90 -16.62 -7.16 -9.36
C HIS A 90 -17.13 -8.09 -10.48
N ASP A 91 -17.03 -7.71 -11.74
CA ASP A 91 -17.41 -8.54 -12.88
C ASP A 91 -16.32 -9.53 -13.35
N GLY A 92 -15.19 -9.58 -12.65
CA GLY A 92 -14.04 -10.45 -12.93
C GLY A 92 -13.09 -9.90 -14.00
N THR A 93 -13.34 -8.71 -14.55
CA THR A 93 -12.44 -8.07 -15.51
C THR A 93 -11.30 -7.32 -14.79
N ILE A 94 -10.17 -7.22 -15.49
CA ILE A 94 -9.02 -6.43 -15.03
C ILE A 94 -8.86 -5.22 -15.96
N GLU A 95 -8.54 -4.08 -15.39
CA GLU A 95 -8.15 -2.89 -16.15
C GLU A 95 -6.89 -2.25 -15.58
N ILE A 96 -6.10 -1.60 -16.45
CA ILE A 96 -5.04 -0.68 -16.01
C ILE A 96 -5.72 0.64 -15.66
N VAL A 97 -5.45 1.11 -14.45
CA VAL A 97 -6.14 2.27 -13.88
C VAL A 97 -5.48 3.57 -14.34
N PRO A 98 -6.27 4.58 -14.79
CA PRO A 98 -5.74 5.89 -15.16
C PRO A 98 -5.20 6.66 -13.95
N ASP A 99 -4.31 7.61 -14.22
CA ASP A 99 -3.57 8.35 -13.20
C ASP A 99 -4.44 9.29 -12.33
N ASP A 100 -5.63 9.67 -12.80
CA ASP A 100 -6.59 10.56 -12.12
C ASP A 100 -7.61 9.82 -11.26
N GLU A 101 -7.65 8.49 -11.29
CA GLU A 101 -8.49 7.70 -10.39
C GLU A 101 -8.08 7.90 -8.93
N LEU A 102 -9.06 7.89 -8.01
CA LEU A 102 -8.83 8.18 -6.61
C LEU A 102 -8.78 6.91 -5.74
N ILE A 103 -7.99 6.98 -4.68
CA ILE A 103 -7.67 5.89 -3.76
C ILE A 103 -8.13 6.27 -2.34
N PRO A 104 -9.05 5.52 -1.72
CA PRO A 104 -9.45 5.71 -0.33
C PRO A 104 -8.52 4.99 0.65
N PHE A 105 -8.00 3.81 0.26
CA PHE A 105 -7.11 3.01 1.11
C PHE A 105 -6.11 2.23 0.27
N SER A 106 -4.85 2.26 0.65
CA SER A 106 -3.79 1.48 0.01
C SER A 106 -2.55 1.41 0.88
N ASN A 107 -1.75 0.36 0.66
CA ASN A 107 -0.39 0.22 1.17
C ASN A 107 0.54 -0.02 0.01
N VAL A 108 1.58 0.81 -0.13
CA VAL A 108 2.58 0.67 -1.19
C VAL A 108 3.99 0.88 -0.64
N THR A 109 4.96 0.25 -1.29
CA THR A 109 6.38 0.49 -1.07
C THR A 109 7.11 0.55 -2.41
N LYS A 110 8.29 1.13 -2.42
CA LYS A 110 9.24 0.97 -3.50
C LYS A 110 10.01 -0.32 -3.24
N PHE A 111 9.51 -1.40 -3.84
CA PHE A 111 9.94 -2.75 -3.55
C PHE A 111 11.42 -2.96 -3.86
N ASP A 112 12.20 -3.34 -2.86
CA ASP A 112 13.51 -3.92 -3.07
C ASP A 112 13.59 -5.32 -2.41
N LYS A 113 14.45 -6.19 -2.94
CA LYS A 113 14.47 -7.58 -2.56
C LYS A 113 15.52 -7.87 -1.50
N ASP A 114 15.09 -8.16 -0.26
CA ASP A 114 15.95 -8.58 0.84
C ASP A 114 16.06 -10.09 0.99
N ILE A 115 14.95 -10.80 0.75
CA ILE A 115 14.84 -12.24 0.93
C ILE A 115 14.32 -12.86 -0.36
N GLU A 116 14.90 -13.99 -0.76
CA GLU A 116 14.43 -14.76 -1.91
C GLU A 116 14.52 -16.26 -1.61
N PHE A 117 13.47 -16.99 -1.95
CA PHE A 117 13.44 -18.45 -1.89
C PHE A 117 12.39 -19.04 -2.82
N GLU A 118 12.46 -20.34 -3.05
CA GLU A 118 11.49 -21.07 -3.86
C GLU A 118 10.69 -22.02 -2.98
N THR A 119 9.44 -22.29 -3.37
CA THR A 119 8.59 -23.31 -2.77
C THR A 119 7.96 -24.21 -3.82
N LYS A 120 7.56 -25.40 -3.40
CA LYS A 120 6.81 -26.36 -4.21
C LYS A 120 5.74 -27.02 -3.37
N GLU A 121 4.58 -27.27 -3.99
CA GLU A 121 3.49 -28.07 -3.43
C GLU A 121 3.02 -27.59 -2.04
N ILE A 122 2.49 -26.37 -1.96
CA ILE A 122 1.79 -25.85 -0.79
C ILE A 122 0.29 -26.07 -1.00
N SER A 123 -0.38 -26.69 -0.01
CA SER A 123 -1.72 -27.24 -0.17
C SER A 123 -2.85 -26.24 0.04
N ASN A 124 -2.62 -25.17 0.81
CA ASN A 124 -3.64 -24.17 1.18
C ASN A 124 -3.00 -22.87 1.65
N ILE A 125 -3.85 -21.86 1.92
CA ILE A 125 -3.41 -20.54 2.38
C ILE A 125 -2.69 -20.60 3.73
N ASP A 126 -3.17 -21.41 4.68
CA ASP A 126 -2.56 -21.50 6.02
C ASP A 126 -1.11 -21.96 5.94
N GLU A 127 -0.83 -22.97 5.12
CA GLU A 127 0.53 -23.46 4.89
C GLU A 127 1.41 -22.40 4.23
N THR A 128 0.83 -21.62 3.29
CA THR A 128 1.51 -20.47 2.67
C THR A 128 1.86 -19.41 3.72
N LEU A 129 0.87 -18.98 4.52
CA LEU A 129 1.07 -17.96 5.55
C LEU A 129 2.04 -18.43 6.64
N ASN A 130 1.99 -19.69 7.02
CA ASN A 130 2.97 -20.28 7.96
C ASN A 130 4.39 -20.22 7.38
N THR A 131 4.57 -20.59 6.11
CA THR A 131 5.87 -20.53 5.43
C THR A 131 6.44 -19.11 5.40
N LEU A 132 5.60 -18.12 5.07
CA LEU A 132 5.99 -16.71 5.09
C LEU A 132 6.31 -16.23 6.50
N THR A 133 5.46 -16.59 7.48
CA THR A 133 5.62 -16.20 8.89
C THR A 133 6.91 -16.77 9.49
N GLU A 134 7.30 -17.98 9.13
CA GLU A 134 8.60 -18.54 9.54
C GLU A 134 9.77 -17.67 9.06
N LYS A 135 9.71 -17.13 7.84
CA LYS A 135 10.75 -16.23 7.31
C LYS A 135 10.75 -14.89 8.04
N VAL A 136 9.56 -14.31 8.28
CA VAL A 136 9.39 -13.09 9.08
C VAL A 136 9.97 -13.28 10.48
N ASN A 137 9.62 -14.37 11.19
CA ASN A 137 10.11 -14.68 12.53
C ASN A 137 11.62 -14.90 12.58
N ALA A 138 12.19 -15.50 11.54
CA ALA A 138 13.64 -15.74 11.44
C ALA A 138 14.44 -14.43 11.23
N LYS A 139 13.77 -13.37 10.78
CA LYS A 139 14.39 -12.06 10.56
C LYS A 139 13.99 -11.09 11.68
N ASN A 140 12.80 -10.51 11.61
CA ASN A 140 12.30 -9.58 12.61
C ASN A 140 10.76 -9.44 12.47
N SER A 141 9.98 -10.14 13.26
CA SER A 141 8.51 -10.09 13.24
C SER A 141 7.92 -8.74 13.73
N ASN A 142 8.74 -7.82 14.18
CA ASN A 142 8.32 -6.47 14.55
C ASN A 142 8.53 -5.43 13.43
N GLN A 143 8.87 -5.88 12.22
CA GLN A 143 8.98 -5.03 11.03
C GLN A 143 7.91 -5.39 9.99
N TYR A 144 7.76 -4.54 8.97
CA TYR A 144 6.79 -4.69 7.90
C TYR A 144 7.42 -5.49 6.75
N TYR A 145 6.59 -6.22 6.02
CA TYR A 145 7.06 -6.94 4.83
C TYR A 145 6.07 -6.77 3.69
N MET A 146 6.58 -6.31 2.54
CA MET A 146 5.89 -6.47 1.27
C MET A 146 6.46 -7.72 0.58
N VAL A 147 5.58 -8.59 0.08
CA VAL A 147 5.97 -9.89 -0.47
C VAL A 147 5.38 -10.07 -1.85
N ARG A 148 6.18 -10.62 -2.76
CA ARG A 148 5.72 -11.07 -4.07
C ARG A 148 5.89 -12.60 -4.14
N ILE A 149 4.82 -13.29 -4.53
CA ILE A 149 4.82 -14.72 -4.80
C ILE A 149 4.54 -14.89 -6.29
N ASP A 150 5.57 -15.07 -7.09
CA ASP A 150 5.46 -15.30 -8.53
C ASP A 150 5.45 -16.82 -8.77
N GLY A 151 4.34 -17.37 -9.32
CA GLY A 151 4.25 -18.82 -9.41
C GLY A 151 3.06 -19.36 -10.19
N ILE A 152 2.93 -20.68 -10.13
CA ILE A 152 1.79 -21.44 -10.63
C ILE A 152 0.97 -21.89 -9.42
N PHE A 153 -0.30 -21.48 -9.41
CA PHE A 153 -1.25 -21.79 -8.37
C PHE A 153 -2.19 -22.89 -8.88
N SER A 154 -2.17 -24.07 -8.24
CA SER A 154 -3.12 -25.14 -8.56
C SER A 154 -4.56 -24.76 -8.22
N LYS A 155 -4.72 -23.88 -7.21
CA LYS A 155 -5.99 -23.26 -6.80
C LYS A 155 -5.75 -21.80 -6.45
N MET A 156 -6.68 -20.92 -6.84
CA MET A 156 -6.69 -19.51 -6.47
C MET A 156 -8.14 -19.06 -6.30
N ASN A 157 -8.54 -18.77 -5.07
CA ASN A 157 -9.85 -18.22 -4.74
C ASN A 157 -9.68 -16.75 -4.38
N VAL A 158 -10.38 -15.89 -5.08
CA VAL A 158 -10.35 -14.45 -4.86
C VAL A 158 -11.77 -13.88 -4.83
N ARG A 159 -11.89 -12.68 -4.28
CA ARG A 159 -13.11 -11.88 -4.36
C ARG A 159 -12.80 -10.49 -4.92
N SER A 160 -13.88 -9.78 -5.31
CA SER A 160 -13.83 -8.35 -5.59
C SER A 160 -15.20 -7.72 -5.33
N GLU A 161 -15.20 -6.45 -4.91
CA GLU A 161 -16.37 -5.71 -4.48
C GLU A 161 -17.02 -4.94 -5.63
N LEU A 162 -18.35 -4.78 -5.53
CA LEU A 162 -19.13 -3.89 -6.37
C LEU A 162 -18.98 -2.45 -5.88
N ALA A 163 -18.79 -1.53 -6.82
CA ALA A 163 -18.77 -0.10 -6.51
C ALA A 163 -20.01 0.36 -5.76
N GLN A 164 -19.80 1.01 -4.62
CA GLN A 164 -20.86 1.44 -3.72
C GLN A 164 -21.45 2.80 -4.11
N LYS A 165 -22.67 3.04 -3.63
CA LYS A 165 -23.40 4.30 -3.77
C LYS A 165 -23.71 4.88 -2.41
N GLU A 166 -23.65 6.20 -2.32
CA GLU A 166 -24.02 6.90 -1.08
C GLU A 166 -25.53 6.73 -0.74
N PRO A 167 -25.87 6.67 0.56
CA PRO A 167 -24.95 6.69 1.70
C PRO A 167 -24.20 5.37 1.85
N TYR A 168 -22.87 5.46 2.08
CA TYR A 168 -22.06 4.26 2.24
C TYR A 168 -22.36 3.52 3.54
N LYS A 169 -22.30 2.20 3.47
CA LYS A 169 -22.47 1.29 4.60
C LYS A 169 -21.12 0.81 5.12
N PRO A 170 -21.03 0.34 6.37
CA PRO A 170 -19.84 -0.37 6.86
C PRO A 170 -19.46 -1.54 5.96
N LEU A 171 -18.13 -1.79 5.83
CA LEU A 171 -17.59 -2.79 4.90
C LEU A 171 -18.14 -4.19 5.16
N VAL A 172 -18.26 -4.59 6.43
CA VAL A 172 -18.85 -5.89 6.81
C VAL A 172 -20.28 -6.08 6.30
N GLU A 173 -21.07 -5.01 6.18
CA GLU A 173 -22.41 -5.07 5.60
C GLU A 173 -22.37 -5.16 4.06
N VAL A 174 -21.48 -4.43 3.41
CA VAL A 174 -21.28 -4.44 1.95
C VAL A 174 -20.89 -5.83 1.50
N LEU A 175 -19.94 -6.46 2.17
CA LEU A 175 -19.43 -7.78 1.78
C LEU A 175 -20.45 -8.91 1.92
N LYS A 176 -21.55 -8.73 2.67
CA LYS A 176 -22.63 -9.73 2.72
C LYS A 176 -23.39 -9.89 1.39
N THR A 177 -23.41 -8.83 0.56
CA THR A 177 -24.25 -8.82 -0.65
C THR A 177 -23.56 -8.36 -1.92
N ASP A 178 -22.51 -7.54 -1.81
CA ASP A 178 -21.95 -6.78 -2.92
C ASP A 178 -20.49 -7.18 -3.23
N GLN A 179 -20.19 -8.47 -3.11
CA GLN A 179 -18.93 -9.07 -3.55
C GLN A 179 -19.17 -10.25 -4.50
N THR A 180 -18.21 -10.52 -5.37
CA THR A 180 -18.21 -11.68 -6.25
C THR A 180 -16.95 -12.51 -6.01
N PHE A 181 -17.17 -13.83 -5.91
CA PHE A 181 -16.09 -14.80 -5.71
C PHE A 181 -15.68 -15.42 -7.04
N PHE A 182 -14.39 -15.60 -7.24
CA PHE A 182 -13.82 -16.23 -8.41
C PHE A 182 -12.91 -17.39 -7.98
N ASN A 183 -13.03 -18.51 -8.68
CA ASN A 183 -12.22 -19.70 -8.44
C ASN A 183 -11.44 -20.02 -9.72
N TYR A 184 -10.12 -20.02 -9.63
CA TYR A 184 -9.24 -20.35 -10.74
C TYR A 184 -8.41 -21.59 -10.39
N GLU A 185 -8.15 -22.40 -11.40
CA GLU A 185 -7.31 -23.58 -11.30
C GLU A 185 -6.14 -23.50 -12.28
N ASN A 186 -4.97 -23.99 -11.86
CA ASN A 186 -3.75 -24.05 -12.67
C ASN A 186 -3.39 -22.70 -13.32
N ILE A 187 -3.44 -21.63 -12.53
CA ILE A 187 -3.23 -20.25 -12.99
C ILE A 187 -1.83 -19.76 -12.62
N GLU A 188 -1.14 -19.14 -13.60
CA GLU A 188 0.14 -18.48 -13.36
C GLU A 188 -0.10 -16.99 -13.04
N GLY A 189 0.63 -16.46 -12.05
CA GLY A 189 0.48 -15.05 -11.67
C GLY A 189 1.36 -14.65 -10.51
N THR A 190 1.05 -13.47 -9.97
CA THR A 190 1.73 -12.84 -8.83
C THR A 190 0.73 -12.59 -7.72
N VAL A 191 1.04 -13.05 -6.51
CA VAL A 191 0.41 -12.55 -5.28
C VAL A 191 1.28 -11.43 -4.73
N VAL A 192 0.66 -10.29 -4.41
CA VAL A 192 1.24 -9.23 -3.58
C VAL A 192 0.66 -9.37 -2.19
N ALA A 193 1.52 -9.56 -1.20
CA ALA A 193 1.12 -9.74 0.19
C ALA A 193 1.81 -8.72 1.09
N LEU A 194 1.05 -8.21 2.06
CA LEU A 194 1.54 -7.30 3.09
C LEU A 194 1.47 -8.00 4.45
N TYR A 195 2.56 -7.94 5.21
CA TYR A 195 2.58 -8.32 6.62
C TYR A 195 2.68 -7.09 7.51
N MET A 196 1.75 -7.00 8.46
CA MET A 196 1.77 -5.99 9.51
C MET A 196 1.88 -6.65 10.88
N PRO A 197 2.84 -6.19 11.72
CA PRO A 197 2.99 -6.69 13.10
C PRO A 197 1.73 -6.45 13.95
N PRO A 198 1.52 -7.25 15.03
CA PRO A 198 0.32 -7.15 15.87
C PRO A 198 0.09 -5.77 16.50
N TYR A 199 1.13 -4.96 16.73
CA TYR A 199 0.98 -3.61 17.27
C TYR A 199 0.39 -2.60 16.29
N MET A 200 0.20 -2.98 15.01
CA MET A 200 -0.42 -2.14 13.96
C MET A 200 -1.95 -2.26 13.93
N GLY A 201 -2.56 -3.03 14.82
CA GLY A 201 -4.01 -3.06 15.00
C GLY A 201 -4.61 -1.65 15.11
N ASN A 202 -5.81 -1.43 14.64
CA ASN A 202 -6.49 -0.15 14.42
C ASN A 202 -5.96 0.70 13.25
N LEU A 203 -4.73 0.49 12.79
CA LEU A 203 -4.21 1.16 11.60
C LEU A 203 -4.41 0.32 10.34
N ASN A 204 -4.20 -1.02 10.48
CA ASN A 204 -4.21 -1.97 9.35
C ASN A 204 -4.62 -3.37 9.82
N THR A 205 -4.85 -4.30 8.89
CA THR A 205 -4.95 -5.73 9.17
C THR A 205 -3.64 -6.22 9.75
N THR A 206 -3.70 -6.82 10.94
CA THR A 206 -2.52 -7.48 11.53
C THR A 206 -2.34 -8.88 10.94
N GLY A 207 -1.09 -9.28 10.73
CA GLY A 207 -0.76 -10.49 9.99
C GLY A 207 -0.71 -10.23 8.49
N TRP A 208 -1.34 -11.10 7.70
CA TRP A 208 -1.20 -11.11 6.25
C TRP A 208 -2.46 -10.61 5.52
N HIS A 209 -2.26 -9.79 4.49
CA HIS A 209 -3.27 -9.32 3.55
C HIS A 209 -2.75 -9.54 2.11
N LEU A 210 -3.50 -10.23 1.26
CA LEU A 210 -3.03 -10.72 -0.02
C LEU A 210 -3.95 -10.35 -1.17
N HIS A 211 -3.39 -9.82 -2.26
CA HIS A 211 -4.08 -9.65 -3.54
C HIS A 211 -3.36 -10.42 -4.64
N PHE A 212 -4.09 -10.90 -5.64
CA PHE A 212 -3.60 -11.69 -6.75
C PHE A 212 -3.83 -10.99 -8.09
N ILE A 213 -2.89 -11.15 -9.01
CA ILE A 213 -3.06 -10.83 -10.44
C ILE A 213 -2.44 -11.92 -11.30
N SER A 214 -3.16 -12.42 -12.31
CA SER A 214 -2.67 -13.41 -13.25
C SER A 214 -1.58 -12.84 -14.15
N LYS A 215 -0.73 -13.71 -14.69
CA LYS A 215 0.37 -13.34 -15.59
C LYS A 215 -0.11 -12.59 -16.84
N ASP A 216 -1.22 -13.00 -17.40
CA ASP A 216 -1.85 -12.38 -18.57
C ASP A 216 -2.67 -11.12 -18.26
N LYS A 217 -2.76 -10.73 -16.96
CA LYS A 217 -3.49 -9.56 -16.47
C LYS A 217 -4.98 -9.59 -16.80
N THR A 218 -5.58 -10.77 -16.82
CA THR A 218 -7.02 -10.94 -17.09
C THR A 218 -7.84 -11.41 -15.87
N LYS A 219 -7.17 -11.83 -14.80
CA LYS A 219 -7.77 -12.34 -13.56
C LYS A 219 -7.08 -11.76 -12.34
N GLY A 220 -7.82 -11.52 -11.26
CA GLY A 220 -7.25 -10.99 -10.01
C GLY A 220 -8.31 -10.79 -8.95
N GLY A 221 -7.90 -10.26 -7.79
CA GLY A 221 -8.75 -9.94 -6.66
C GLY A 221 -8.05 -10.11 -5.31
N HIS A 222 -8.80 -9.85 -4.24
CA HIS A 222 -8.40 -10.14 -2.86
C HIS A 222 -8.38 -11.67 -2.62
N VAL A 223 -7.29 -12.19 -2.09
CA VAL A 223 -7.09 -13.64 -1.95
C VAL A 223 -7.76 -14.16 -0.69
N LEU A 224 -8.60 -15.18 -0.85
CA LEU A 224 -9.25 -15.89 0.24
C LEU A 224 -8.63 -17.26 0.51
N ASP A 225 -8.19 -17.96 -0.56
CA ASP A 225 -7.50 -19.23 -0.46
C ASP A 225 -6.66 -19.48 -1.70
N LEU A 226 -5.55 -20.20 -1.53
CA LEU A 226 -4.68 -20.58 -2.62
C LEU A 226 -3.96 -21.88 -2.32
N SER A 227 -3.53 -22.57 -3.38
CA SER A 227 -2.58 -23.68 -3.33
C SER A 227 -1.51 -23.45 -4.38
N ILE A 228 -0.25 -23.72 -4.04
CA ILE A 228 0.90 -23.45 -4.90
C ILE A 228 1.44 -24.76 -5.46
N THR A 229 1.61 -24.84 -6.77
CA THR A 229 2.37 -25.93 -7.42
C THR A 229 3.87 -25.65 -7.34
N SER A 230 4.26 -24.41 -7.68
CA SER A 230 5.64 -23.95 -7.57
C SER A 230 5.65 -22.41 -7.55
N SER A 231 6.54 -21.83 -6.76
CA SER A 231 6.70 -20.37 -6.76
C SER A 231 8.11 -19.95 -6.41
N LYS A 232 8.42 -18.74 -6.86
CA LYS A 232 9.52 -17.93 -6.40
C LYS A 232 8.94 -16.83 -5.51
N ILE A 233 9.42 -16.74 -4.28
CA ILE A 233 8.97 -15.76 -3.29
C ILE A 233 10.09 -14.77 -3.06
N THR A 234 9.76 -13.49 -3.16
CA THR A 234 10.64 -12.37 -2.82
C THR A 234 9.97 -11.52 -1.75
N MET A 235 10.76 -11.10 -0.76
CA MET A 235 10.27 -10.29 0.36
C MET A 235 11.15 -9.06 0.52
N ASP A 236 10.51 -7.94 0.67
CA ASP A 236 11.06 -6.64 1.02
C ASP A 236 10.74 -6.40 2.51
N GLN A 237 11.77 -6.23 3.34
CA GLN A 237 11.67 -5.96 4.77
C GLN A 237 11.86 -4.49 5.03
N THR A 238 10.81 -3.78 5.38
CA THR A 238 10.85 -2.34 5.63
C THR A 238 10.76 -1.99 7.11
N ASN A 239 11.35 -0.89 7.52
CA ASN A 239 11.34 -0.42 8.90
C ASN A 239 10.66 0.95 9.07
N GLY A 240 10.36 1.64 7.98
CA GLY A 240 9.64 2.91 7.92
C GLY A 240 8.14 2.70 7.71
N PHE A 241 7.33 3.58 8.29
CA PHE A 241 5.90 3.63 8.06
C PHE A 241 5.44 5.08 7.99
N GLU A 242 4.80 5.43 6.89
CA GLU A 242 4.27 6.78 6.67
C GLU A 242 2.77 6.71 6.39
N LEU A 243 1.97 7.39 7.22
CA LEU A 243 0.52 7.38 7.16
C LEU A 243 -0.03 8.71 6.67
N TYR A 244 -0.84 8.68 5.62
CA TYR A 244 -1.53 9.82 5.03
C TYR A 244 -3.01 9.77 5.37
N LEU A 245 -3.46 10.64 6.28
CA LEU A 245 -4.87 10.69 6.70
C LEU A 245 -5.71 11.56 5.75
N PRO A 246 -6.93 11.10 5.39
CA PRO A 246 -7.85 11.89 4.60
C PRO A 246 -8.27 13.19 5.30
N ASN A 247 -8.51 14.25 4.52
CA ASN A 247 -9.05 15.52 5.01
C ASN A 247 -10.55 15.70 4.70
N GLY A 248 -11.23 14.63 4.27
CA GLY A 248 -12.64 14.66 3.89
C GLY A 248 -13.59 14.88 5.08
N GLU A 249 -14.78 15.43 4.79
CA GLU A 249 -15.78 15.69 5.82
C GLU A 249 -16.38 14.41 6.42
N PHE A 250 -16.32 13.29 5.71
CA PHE A 250 -16.76 12.01 6.22
C PHE A 250 -15.78 11.49 7.26
N PHE A 251 -14.48 11.45 6.93
CA PHE A 251 -13.42 10.99 7.84
C PHE A 251 -13.39 11.76 9.16
N LYS A 252 -13.58 13.10 9.12
CA LYS A 252 -13.63 13.96 10.32
C LYS A 252 -14.74 13.61 11.31
N LYS A 253 -15.78 12.90 10.86
CA LYS A 253 -16.96 12.56 11.68
C LYS A 253 -16.94 11.12 12.18
N LEU A 254 -15.95 10.31 11.74
CA LEU A 254 -15.83 8.94 12.17
C LEU A 254 -15.49 8.84 13.65
N ASP A 255 -16.12 7.93 14.35
CA ASP A 255 -15.70 7.50 15.69
C ASP A 255 -14.67 6.37 15.54
N LEU A 256 -13.40 6.76 15.54
CA LEU A 256 -12.27 5.82 15.42
C LEU A 256 -11.89 5.17 16.77
N THR A 257 -12.70 5.32 17.80
CA THR A 257 -12.50 4.66 19.11
C THR A 257 -13.23 3.33 19.21
N VAL A 258 -14.08 3.00 18.23
CA VAL A 258 -14.82 1.74 18.18
C VAL A 258 -13.85 0.60 17.87
N ASP A 259 -13.93 -0.46 18.67
CA ASP A 259 -13.19 -1.70 18.41
C ASP A 259 -13.81 -2.43 17.22
N GLN A 260 -12.98 -2.81 16.25
CA GLN A 260 -13.38 -3.47 15.01
C GLN A 260 -12.54 -4.73 14.70
N ASP A 261 -11.80 -5.22 15.67
CA ASP A 261 -10.89 -6.34 15.47
C ASP A 261 -11.58 -7.59 14.92
N ASP A 262 -12.80 -7.88 15.38
CA ASP A 262 -13.57 -9.04 14.90
C ASP A 262 -14.11 -8.81 13.49
N ASP A 263 -14.63 -7.61 13.19
CA ASP A 263 -15.10 -7.24 11.84
C ASP A 263 -13.95 -7.26 10.82
N ILE A 264 -12.77 -6.78 11.20
CA ILE A 264 -11.56 -6.80 10.35
C ILE A 264 -11.17 -8.25 10.03
N LYS A 265 -11.18 -9.16 11.00
CA LYS A 265 -10.88 -10.58 10.76
C LYS A 265 -11.91 -11.24 9.83
N GLU A 266 -13.20 -10.97 10.06
CA GLU A 266 -14.26 -11.46 9.17
C GLU A 266 -14.06 -10.99 7.73
N VAL A 267 -13.74 -9.71 7.55
CA VAL A 267 -13.56 -9.08 6.24
C VAL A 267 -12.30 -9.56 5.54
N GLU A 268 -11.17 -9.57 6.22
CA GLU A 268 -9.85 -9.78 5.59
C GLU A 268 -9.47 -11.26 5.47
N GLN A 269 -9.96 -12.10 6.37
CA GLN A 269 -9.59 -13.51 6.46
C GLN A 269 -10.73 -14.48 6.11
N GLY A 270 -11.96 -13.96 5.91
CA GLY A 270 -13.14 -14.77 5.59
C GLY A 270 -13.56 -15.73 6.70
N GLN A 271 -13.28 -15.38 7.97
CA GLN A 271 -13.52 -16.22 9.16
C GLN A 271 -14.77 -15.76 9.91
#